data_aade8f960c20c4b0a8a9f2f89abd79f2
#
_entry.id   aade8f960c20c4b0a8a9f2f89abd79f2
#
_cell.length_a   1.000
_cell.length_b   1.000
_cell.length_c   1.000
_cell.angle_alpha   90.00
_cell.angle_beta   90.00
_cell.angle_gamma   90.00
#
_symmetry.space_group_name_H-M   'P 1'
#
loop_
_entity.id
_entity.type
_entity.pdbx_description
1 polymer ?
#
loop_
_entity_poly.entity_id
_entity_poly.type
_entity_poly.pdbx_seq_one_letter_code
_entity_poly.pdbx_strand_id
1 'polypeptide(L)'
;MQPVLEKVNSSVNSSFNFEYIDVPCYYSTWHYHPEVEIILMLEGTGTGFVGDGFINFGPGTLSLIGSNSPHVWLNEKKFYEEEAGLKARSIVVKFREDFMGDHFLEVPEMVRIRMLLKNAVRGLIFNGRISRSLSGLVRDIIKDQDPMDRLLVLLRILRLMSLDNEYTYVSHQPFHEKGNQQDCDRIDKIYKYLMNHFTRKIDLSEVAEVASLSPTAFCRYFKSRTNKTFSQFLNEIRIGHACKLLIERDLTISEVCYQSGFNYPSNFHKQFKKINKITPQAYQARYLATKRKDVYAHPMADER
;
A
#
# COMPACT_ATOMS: atom_id res chain seq x y z
N MET A 1 -15.52 7.71 -9.25
CA MET A 1 -15.25 8.79 -8.39
C MET A 1 -13.95 9.36 -8.74
N GLN A 2 -13.95 10.64 -8.72
CA GLN A 2 -12.68 11.27 -8.47
C GLN A 2 -12.33 11.02 -7.01
N PRO A 3 -11.16 10.50 -6.72
CA PRO A 3 -10.62 10.54 -5.39
C PRO A 3 -10.74 12.01 -4.90
N VAL A 4 -10.96 12.21 -3.61
CA VAL A 4 -11.04 13.55 -3.04
C VAL A 4 -9.69 14.21 -3.24
N LEU A 5 -9.67 15.42 -3.83
CA LEU A 5 -8.45 16.21 -3.84
C LEU A 5 -8.11 16.60 -2.40
N GLU A 6 -7.10 15.97 -1.84
CA GLU A 6 -6.57 16.37 -0.54
C GLU A 6 -5.71 17.62 -0.71
N LYS A 7 -6.06 18.69 0.01
CA LYS A 7 -5.20 19.89 0.04
C LYS A 7 -4.10 19.65 1.05
N VAL A 8 -2.89 19.43 0.53
CA VAL A 8 -1.69 19.40 1.37
C VAL A 8 -1.32 20.83 1.77
N ASN A 9 -1.28 21.08 3.08
CA ASN A 9 -0.85 22.38 3.59
C ASN A 9 0.66 22.55 3.32
N SER A 10 1.03 23.33 2.33
CA SER A 10 2.42 23.74 2.14
C SER A 10 2.82 24.71 3.25
N SER A 11 3.88 24.39 3.99
CA SER A 11 4.48 25.38 4.89
C SER A 11 5.15 26.47 4.03
N VAL A 12 4.98 27.73 4.39
CA VAL A 12 5.58 28.88 3.67
C VAL A 12 7.12 28.78 3.59
N ASN A 13 7.73 27.96 4.42
CA ASN A 13 9.19 27.87 4.60
C ASN A 13 9.80 26.53 4.12
N SER A 14 9.06 25.68 3.40
CA SER A 14 9.59 24.40 2.93
C SER A 14 9.03 24.06 1.55
N SER A 15 9.90 23.60 0.65
CA SER A 15 9.55 23.14 -0.69
C SER A 15 8.85 21.76 -0.69
N PHE A 16 8.80 21.08 0.45
CA PHE A 16 8.12 19.82 0.65
C PHE A 16 7.61 19.67 2.09
N ASN A 17 6.64 18.80 2.31
CA ASN A 17 6.09 18.54 3.63
C ASN A 17 6.54 17.16 4.14
N PHE A 18 6.67 17.06 5.45
CA PHE A 18 6.83 15.78 6.13
C PHE A 18 5.99 15.77 7.41
N GLU A 19 5.48 14.60 7.75
CA GLU A 19 4.60 14.44 8.89
C GLU A 19 4.88 13.10 9.58
N TYR A 20 4.90 13.12 10.90
CA TYR A 20 4.85 11.93 11.73
C TYR A 20 3.40 11.71 12.16
N ILE A 21 2.79 10.66 11.66
CA ILE A 21 1.42 10.28 11.97
C ILE A 21 1.45 9.31 13.16
N ASP A 22 0.70 9.61 14.23
CA ASP A 22 0.45 8.73 15.38
C ASP A 22 -1.05 8.79 15.71
N VAL A 23 -1.80 7.83 15.21
CA VAL A 23 -3.26 7.78 15.32
C VAL A 23 -3.71 6.38 15.73
N PRO A 24 -4.91 6.21 16.30
CA PRO A 24 -5.45 4.86 16.59
C PRO A 24 -5.58 4.01 15.32
N CYS A 25 -6.04 4.59 14.24
CA CYS A 25 -6.10 3.97 12.92
C CYS A 25 -6.10 5.04 11.83
N TYR A 26 -5.77 4.66 10.59
CA TYR A 26 -5.85 5.57 9.46
C TYR A 26 -7.31 5.83 9.10
N TYR A 27 -7.72 7.09 9.13
CA TYR A 27 -9.08 7.55 8.79
C TYR A 27 -9.17 8.12 7.37
N SER A 28 -8.09 7.97 6.56
CA SER A 28 -8.10 8.50 5.20
C SER A 28 -9.21 7.87 4.36
N THR A 29 -9.80 8.69 3.50
CA THR A 29 -10.72 8.25 2.46
C THR A 29 -9.93 8.02 1.16
N TRP A 30 -10.55 7.41 0.18
CA TRP A 30 -10.00 7.31 -1.18
C TRP A 30 -9.73 8.71 -1.74
N HIS A 31 -8.46 9.08 -1.90
CA HIS A 31 -8.06 10.44 -2.24
C HIS A 31 -6.90 10.44 -3.24
N TYR A 32 -6.64 11.60 -3.79
CA TYR A 32 -5.45 11.90 -4.59
C TYR A 32 -5.00 13.33 -4.31
N HIS A 33 -3.77 13.64 -4.62
CA HIS A 33 -3.20 14.96 -4.54
C HIS A 33 -2.07 15.13 -5.58
N PRO A 34 -1.71 16.36 -5.97
CA PRO A 34 -0.67 16.61 -6.97
C PRO A 34 0.74 16.30 -6.47
N GLU A 35 0.93 16.07 -5.18
CA GLU A 35 2.20 15.71 -4.58
C GLU A 35 2.53 14.23 -4.83
N VAL A 36 3.81 13.95 -4.95
CA VAL A 36 4.38 12.61 -4.78
C VAL A 36 4.49 12.33 -3.29
N GLU A 37 4.20 11.11 -2.87
CA GLU A 37 4.16 10.73 -1.46
C GLU A 37 5.08 9.54 -1.18
N ILE A 38 6.02 9.71 -0.25
CA ILE A 38 6.83 8.64 0.34
C ILE A 38 6.21 8.30 1.69
N ILE A 39 5.86 7.03 1.90
CA ILE A 39 5.26 6.56 3.15
C ILE A 39 6.11 5.44 3.73
N LEU A 40 6.58 5.63 4.97
CA LEU A 40 7.20 4.59 5.77
C LEU A 40 6.25 4.20 6.90
N MET A 41 5.73 2.98 6.85
CA MET A 41 4.92 2.43 7.92
C MET A 41 5.82 2.03 9.10
N LEU A 42 5.59 2.60 10.28
CA LEU A 42 6.35 2.33 11.50
C LEU A 42 5.64 1.33 12.40
N GLU A 43 4.31 1.46 12.51
CA GLU A 43 3.45 0.61 13.33
C GLU A 43 2.07 0.51 12.67
N GLY A 44 1.40 -0.60 12.90
CA GLY A 44 0.09 -0.87 12.30
C GLY A 44 0.18 -1.80 11.10
N THR A 45 -0.93 -2.50 10.88
CA THR A 45 -1.09 -3.44 9.77
C THR A 45 -2.41 -3.18 9.05
N GLY A 46 -2.47 -3.49 7.75
CA GLY A 46 -3.67 -3.25 6.96
C GLY A 46 -3.49 -3.51 5.47
N THR A 47 -4.36 -2.90 4.69
CA THR A 47 -4.33 -2.96 3.23
C THR A 47 -4.29 -1.56 2.64
N GLY A 48 -3.30 -1.30 1.80
CA GLY A 48 -3.20 -0.11 0.96
C GLY A 48 -3.79 -0.39 -0.42
N PHE A 49 -4.61 0.50 -0.92
CA PHE A 49 -5.12 0.47 -2.28
C PHE A 49 -4.50 1.62 -3.07
N VAL A 50 -4.05 1.34 -4.29
CA VAL A 50 -3.50 2.33 -5.22
C VAL A 50 -4.02 2.02 -6.62
N GLY A 51 -4.76 2.92 -7.23
CA GLY A 51 -5.38 2.69 -8.53
C GLY A 51 -6.25 1.41 -8.54
N ASP A 52 -5.92 0.46 -9.40
CA ASP A 52 -6.62 -0.83 -9.53
C ASP A 52 -5.97 -1.97 -8.74
N GLY A 53 -4.95 -1.67 -7.94
CA GLY A 53 -4.21 -2.64 -7.16
C GLY A 53 -4.34 -2.46 -5.66
N PHE A 54 -3.79 -3.42 -4.91
CA PHE A 54 -3.68 -3.32 -3.47
C PHE A 54 -2.43 -4.04 -2.95
N ILE A 55 -2.05 -3.74 -1.73
CA ILE A 55 -0.95 -4.36 -1.01
C ILE A 55 -1.27 -4.47 0.48
N ASN A 56 -0.86 -5.56 1.10
CA ASN A 56 -0.84 -5.63 2.56
C ASN A 56 0.37 -4.88 3.10
N PHE A 57 0.15 -3.98 4.04
CA PHE A 57 1.22 -3.24 4.69
C PHE A 57 1.39 -3.65 6.15
N GLY A 58 2.58 -3.45 6.65
CA GLY A 58 2.97 -3.61 8.05
C GLY A 58 4.21 -2.76 8.37
N PRO A 59 4.74 -2.86 9.59
CA PRO A 59 5.95 -2.14 9.98
C PRO A 59 7.12 -2.39 9.02
N GLY A 60 7.77 -1.31 8.57
CA GLY A 60 8.85 -1.35 7.59
C GLY A 60 8.41 -1.30 6.12
N THR A 61 7.11 -1.34 5.84
CA THR A 61 6.62 -1.10 4.47
C THR A 61 6.98 0.32 4.04
N LEU A 62 7.72 0.43 2.95
CA LEU A 62 8.12 1.69 2.34
C LEU A 62 7.51 1.78 0.93
N SER A 63 6.74 2.82 0.69
CA SER A 63 6.06 3.06 -0.58
C SER A 63 6.37 4.43 -1.16
N LEU A 64 6.29 4.53 -2.50
CA LEU A 64 6.31 5.77 -3.26
C LEU A 64 5.05 5.82 -4.13
N ILE A 65 4.19 6.79 -3.87
CA ILE A 65 2.96 7.04 -4.61
C ILE A 65 3.16 8.27 -5.48
N GLY A 66 2.92 8.14 -6.77
CA GLY A 66 3.14 9.23 -7.72
C GLY A 66 2.05 10.30 -7.67
N SER A 67 2.34 11.45 -8.26
CA SER A 67 1.41 12.57 -8.41
C SER A 67 0.07 12.12 -8.99
N ASN A 68 -1.02 12.63 -8.42
CA ASN A 68 -2.40 12.36 -8.82
C ASN A 68 -2.81 10.87 -8.84
N SER A 69 -2.07 10.01 -8.14
CA SER A 69 -2.40 8.58 -8.04
C SER A 69 -3.39 8.35 -6.90
N PRO A 70 -4.62 7.89 -7.19
CA PRO A 70 -5.60 7.65 -6.15
C PRO A 70 -5.18 6.51 -5.23
N HIS A 71 -5.30 6.75 -3.93
CA HIS A 71 -4.89 5.75 -2.94
C HIS A 71 -5.64 5.90 -1.61
N VAL A 72 -5.58 4.85 -0.79
CA VAL A 72 -6.08 4.82 0.59
C VAL A 72 -5.37 3.74 1.38
N TRP A 73 -5.12 4.00 2.65
CA TRP A 73 -4.56 3.05 3.61
C TRP A 73 -5.63 2.71 4.66
N LEU A 74 -6.01 1.44 4.75
CA LEU A 74 -7.02 0.94 5.67
C LEU A 74 -6.38 -0.06 6.64
N ASN A 75 -6.47 0.20 7.94
CA ASN A 75 -6.01 -0.74 8.94
C ASN A 75 -6.90 -1.98 9.01
N GLU A 76 -6.41 -3.03 9.64
CA GLU A 76 -7.22 -4.20 10.01
C GLU A 76 -8.32 -3.81 10.99
N LYS A 77 -9.44 -4.56 10.98
CA LYS A 77 -10.62 -4.28 11.80
C LYS A 77 -10.29 -4.02 13.28
N LYS A 78 -9.34 -4.77 13.85
CA LYS A 78 -8.92 -4.63 15.25
C LYS A 78 -8.43 -3.22 15.63
N PHE A 79 -7.95 -2.41 14.67
CA PHE A 79 -7.49 -1.04 14.92
C PHE A 79 -8.64 -0.04 15.09
N TYR A 80 -9.87 -0.40 14.72
CA TYR A 80 -11.06 0.43 14.85
C TYR A 80 -11.85 0.11 16.13
N GLU A 81 -11.37 -0.84 16.96
CA GLU A 81 -11.96 -1.20 18.24
C GLU A 81 -11.28 -0.38 19.35
N GLU A 82 -12.07 0.48 20.04
CA GLU A 82 -11.53 1.46 21.02
C GLU A 82 -10.73 0.81 22.16
N GLU A 83 -11.08 -0.41 22.56
CA GLU A 83 -10.43 -1.14 23.66
C GLU A 83 -9.09 -1.76 23.28
N ALA A 84 -8.75 -1.81 22.00
CA ALA A 84 -7.56 -2.53 21.53
C ALA A 84 -6.24 -1.80 21.88
N GLY A 85 -6.24 -0.50 22.16
CA GLY A 85 -5.06 0.31 22.46
C GLY A 85 -3.99 0.30 21.36
N LEU A 86 -4.35 -0.17 20.16
CA LEU A 86 -3.45 -0.25 19.00
C LEU A 86 -3.22 1.12 18.38
N LYS A 87 -2.09 1.28 17.70
CA LYS A 87 -1.73 2.52 17.02
C LYS A 87 -1.26 2.25 15.59
N ALA A 88 -1.58 3.18 14.72
CA ALA A 88 -1.04 3.27 13.37
C ALA A 88 -0.06 4.45 13.33
N ARG A 89 1.21 4.16 13.04
CA ARG A 89 2.28 5.16 12.98
C ARG A 89 2.98 5.10 11.64
N SER A 90 3.20 6.25 11.05
CA SER A 90 3.95 6.36 9.79
C SER A 90 4.70 7.68 9.71
N ILE A 91 5.68 7.71 8.84
CA ILE A 91 6.31 8.94 8.35
C ILE A 91 5.87 9.13 6.92
N VAL A 92 5.34 10.30 6.63
CA VAL A 92 4.88 10.68 5.30
C VAL A 92 5.67 11.89 4.83
N VAL A 93 6.23 11.80 3.62
CA VAL A 93 6.91 12.92 2.97
C VAL A 93 6.19 13.22 1.66
N LYS A 94 5.68 14.45 1.51
CA LYS A 94 4.93 14.90 0.33
C LYS A 94 5.67 16.03 -0.36
N PHE A 95 5.88 15.92 -1.67
CA PHE A 95 6.51 16.95 -2.48
C PHE A 95 5.90 17.00 -3.89
N ARG A 96 5.84 18.17 -4.48
CA ARG A 96 5.46 18.34 -5.89
C ARG A 96 6.64 18.01 -6.79
N GLU A 97 6.37 17.58 -8.01
CA GLU A 97 7.45 17.33 -8.98
C GLU A 97 8.24 18.60 -9.33
N ASP A 98 7.60 19.77 -9.24
CA ASP A 98 8.17 21.10 -9.45
C ASP A 98 8.74 21.76 -8.17
N PHE A 99 8.94 21.01 -7.07
CA PHE A 99 9.32 21.55 -5.76
C PHE A 99 10.68 22.31 -5.73
N MET A 100 11.52 22.09 -6.71
CA MET A 100 12.77 22.82 -6.92
C MET A 100 12.77 23.68 -8.20
N GLY A 101 11.58 23.99 -8.71
CA GLY A 101 11.37 24.75 -9.94
C GLY A 101 11.13 23.86 -11.17
N ASP A 102 10.48 24.42 -12.18
CA ASP A 102 9.92 23.69 -13.32
C ASP A 102 10.96 22.91 -14.14
N HIS A 103 12.22 23.35 -14.15
CA HIS A 103 13.27 22.72 -14.96
C HIS A 103 14.19 21.78 -14.18
N PHE A 104 13.99 21.62 -12.87
CA PHE A 104 14.91 20.84 -12.04
C PHE A 104 14.96 19.35 -12.46
N LEU A 105 13.82 18.76 -12.77
CA LEU A 105 13.75 17.37 -13.22
C LEU A 105 14.19 17.17 -14.70
N GLU A 106 14.39 18.24 -15.45
CA GLU A 106 14.80 18.18 -16.87
C GLU A 106 16.32 18.04 -17.06
N VAL A 107 17.11 18.36 -16.03
CA VAL A 107 18.57 18.24 -16.13
C VAL A 107 19.01 16.78 -16.30
N PRO A 108 20.12 16.51 -17.00
CA PRO A 108 20.54 15.14 -17.34
C PRO A 108 20.72 14.22 -16.12
N GLU A 109 21.15 14.76 -14.99
CA GLU A 109 21.36 14.01 -13.75
C GLU A 109 20.06 13.46 -13.15
N MET A 110 18.92 14.08 -13.47
CA MET A 110 17.60 13.70 -12.94
C MET A 110 16.85 12.67 -13.78
N VAL A 111 17.40 12.20 -14.89
CA VAL A 111 16.75 11.23 -15.79
C VAL A 111 16.22 10.01 -15.04
N ARG A 112 17.00 9.44 -14.12
CA ARG A 112 16.58 8.25 -13.34
C ARG A 112 15.46 8.59 -12.35
N ILE A 113 15.53 9.73 -11.68
CA ILE A 113 14.50 10.20 -10.75
C ILE A 113 13.21 10.48 -11.50
N ARG A 114 13.28 11.14 -12.66
CA ARG A 114 12.10 11.38 -13.53
C ARG A 114 11.44 10.07 -13.96
N MET A 115 12.23 9.05 -14.32
CA MET A 115 11.70 7.72 -14.64
C MET A 115 11.05 7.05 -13.42
N LEU A 116 11.66 7.17 -12.24
CA LEU A 116 11.10 6.68 -10.99
C LEU A 116 9.74 7.33 -10.71
N LEU A 117 9.63 8.66 -10.79
CA LEU A 117 8.39 9.40 -10.54
C LEU A 117 7.30 9.03 -11.56
N LYS A 118 7.67 8.87 -12.83
CA LYS A 118 6.75 8.35 -13.86
C LYS A 118 6.21 6.96 -13.53
N ASN A 119 7.02 6.08 -12.97
CA ASN A 119 6.61 4.74 -12.56
C ASN A 119 5.77 4.78 -11.27
N ALA A 120 6.03 5.75 -10.40
CA ALA A 120 5.36 5.90 -9.11
C ALA A 120 3.86 6.14 -9.19
N VAL A 121 3.33 6.58 -10.35
CA VAL A 121 1.87 6.70 -10.59
C VAL A 121 1.12 5.37 -10.46
N ARG A 122 1.84 4.25 -10.47
CA ARG A 122 1.31 2.92 -10.24
C ARG A 122 1.47 2.44 -8.79
N GLY A 123 2.02 3.29 -7.91
CA GLY A 123 2.46 2.91 -6.57
C GLY A 123 3.62 1.93 -6.60
N LEU A 124 4.71 2.26 -5.96
CA LEU A 124 5.91 1.44 -5.86
C LEU A 124 6.12 1.02 -4.40
N ILE A 125 6.42 -0.25 -4.19
CA ILE A 125 6.80 -0.78 -2.88
C ILE A 125 8.25 -1.21 -2.94
N PHE A 126 9.05 -0.68 -2.04
CA PHE A 126 10.48 -1.00 -1.91
C PHE A 126 10.67 -2.13 -0.91
N ASN A 127 11.40 -3.15 -1.32
CA ASN A 127 11.63 -4.37 -0.55
C ASN A 127 13.14 -4.60 -0.32
N GLY A 128 13.47 -5.62 0.48
CA GLY A 128 14.85 -6.10 0.61
C GLY A 128 15.80 -5.17 1.37
N ARG A 129 17.07 -5.15 0.95
CA ARG A 129 18.12 -4.40 1.64
C ARG A 129 17.98 -2.89 1.50
N ILE A 130 17.54 -2.42 0.33
CA ILE A 130 17.38 -0.99 0.07
C ILE A 130 16.31 -0.37 0.96
N SER A 131 15.22 -1.09 1.24
CA SER A 131 14.15 -0.61 2.13
C SER A 131 14.68 -0.26 3.52
N ARG A 132 15.61 -1.03 4.08
CA ARG A 132 16.23 -0.74 5.39
C ARG A 132 17.04 0.55 5.37
N SER A 133 17.89 0.75 4.35
CA SER A 133 18.68 1.97 4.20
C SER A 133 17.81 3.21 3.98
N LEU A 134 16.79 3.09 3.14
CA LEU A 134 15.83 4.15 2.88
C LEU A 134 15.00 4.49 4.12
N SER A 135 14.59 3.49 4.90
CA SER A 135 13.84 3.69 6.15
C SER A 135 14.65 4.50 7.17
N GLY A 136 15.97 4.33 7.21
CA GLY A 136 16.86 5.17 8.01
C GLY A 136 16.79 6.63 7.58
N LEU A 137 17.00 6.91 6.29
CA LEU A 137 16.96 8.26 5.75
C LEU A 137 15.58 8.93 5.91
N VAL A 138 14.49 8.19 5.72
CA VAL A 138 13.13 8.74 5.94
C VAL A 138 12.92 9.12 7.40
N ARG A 139 13.49 8.38 8.35
CA ARG A 139 13.46 8.73 9.78
C ARG A 139 14.32 9.96 10.10
N ASP A 140 15.41 10.17 9.36
CA ASP A 140 16.32 11.29 9.57
C ASP A 140 15.69 12.63 9.14
N ILE A 141 14.82 12.64 8.11
CA ILE A 141 14.08 13.84 7.69
C ILE A 141 13.35 14.52 8.86
N ILE A 142 12.79 13.73 9.81
CA ILE A 142 12.06 14.29 10.96
C ILE A 142 13.01 14.83 12.02
N LYS A 143 14.20 14.25 12.14
CA LYS A 143 15.17 14.62 13.19
C LYS A 143 15.95 15.88 12.85
N ASP A 144 16.24 16.10 11.57
CA ASP A 144 17.01 17.24 11.12
C ASP A 144 16.25 18.54 11.37
N GLN A 145 16.96 19.55 11.87
CA GLN A 145 16.40 20.88 12.12
C GLN A 145 16.65 21.83 10.94
N ASP A 146 17.75 21.63 10.22
CA ASP A 146 18.12 22.48 9.10
C ASP A 146 17.32 22.14 7.83
N PRO A 147 16.64 23.11 7.20
CA PRO A 147 15.87 22.89 5.98
C PRO A 147 16.71 22.38 4.80
N MET A 148 17.98 22.81 4.69
CA MET A 148 18.86 22.39 3.60
C MET A 148 19.29 20.93 3.78
N ASP A 149 19.60 20.51 5.01
CA ASP A 149 19.94 19.10 5.30
C ASP A 149 18.76 18.18 4.99
N ARG A 150 17.53 18.57 5.35
CA ARG A 150 16.31 17.84 4.97
C ARG A 150 16.15 17.69 3.46
N LEU A 151 16.41 18.76 2.70
CA LEU A 151 16.36 18.74 1.24
C LEU A 151 17.40 17.77 0.66
N LEU A 152 18.62 17.80 1.17
CA LEU A 152 19.71 16.89 0.75
C LEU A 152 19.33 15.43 1.07
N VAL A 153 18.73 15.16 2.23
CA VAL A 153 18.23 13.83 2.58
C VAL A 153 17.12 13.37 1.63
N LEU A 154 16.15 14.23 1.28
CA LEU A 154 15.11 13.89 0.30
C LEU A 154 15.71 13.55 -1.08
N LEU A 155 16.64 14.36 -1.58
CA LEU A 155 17.33 14.09 -2.85
C LEU A 155 18.12 12.77 -2.79
N ARG A 156 18.74 12.46 -1.66
CA ARG A 156 19.44 11.20 -1.44
C ARG A 156 18.47 10.00 -1.44
N ILE A 157 17.31 10.14 -0.82
CA ILE A 157 16.24 9.13 -0.85
C ILE A 157 15.81 8.86 -2.29
N LEU A 158 15.45 9.91 -3.04
CA LEU A 158 15.02 9.81 -4.44
C LEU A 158 16.09 9.17 -5.32
N ARG A 159 17.36 9.56 -5.13
CA ARG A 159 18.48 8.95 -5.84
C ARG A 159 18.59 7.46 -5.56
N LEU A 160 18.54 7.04 -4.30
CA LEU A 160 18.64 5.63 -3.94
C LEU A 160 17.44 4.84 -4.45
N MET A 161 16.21 5.36 -4.33
CA MET A 161 15.01 4.75 -4.91
C MET A 161 15.13 4.58 -6.44
N SER A 162 15.74 5.56 -7.13
CA SER A 162 15.91 5.51 -8.60
C SER A 162 16.97 4.53 -9.08
N LEU A 163 17.83 4.05 -8.20
CA LEU A 163 18.86 3.04 -8.49
C LEU A 163 18.36 1.61 -8.21
N ASP A 164 17.27 1.48 -7.45
CA ASP A 164 16.68 0.17 -7.15
C ASP A 164 15.85 -0.33 -8.32
N ASN A 165 16.02 -1.61 -8.65
CA ASN A 165 15.23 -2.31 -9.67
C ASN A 165 14.34 -3.41 -9.06
N GLU A 166 14.35 -3.57 -7.73
CA GLU A 166 13.63 -4.65 -7.03
C GLU A 166 12.28 -4.20 -6.44
N TYR A 167 11.82 -2.95 -6.73
CA TYR A 167 10.51 -2.51 -6.30
C TYR A 167 9.38 -3.26 -7.04
N THR A 168 8.24 -3.39 -6.38
CA THR A 168 7.04 -3.98 -6.97
C THR A 168 5.97 -2.92 -7.22
N TYR A 169 5.26 -3.04 -8.33
CA TYR A 169 4.11 -2.19 -8.65
C TYR A 169 2.89 -2.65 -7.87
N VAL A 170 2.12 -1.70 -7.32
CA VAL A 170 0.81 -1.98 -6.70
C VAL A 170 -0.26 -2.06 -7.77
N SER A 171 -0.38 -1.04 -8.61
CA SER A 171 -1.34 -0.98 -9.70
C SER A 171 -0.79 -1.61 -11.00
N HIS A 172 -1.66 -2.27 -11.76
CA HIS A 172 -1.30 -2.84 -13.05
C HIS A 172 -1.17 -1.78 -14.14
N GLN A 173 -1.95 -0.70 -14.04
CA GLN A 173 -1.95 0.41 -15.00
C GLN A 173 -1.96 1.77 -14.29
N PRO A 174 -1.44 2.82 -14.94
CA PRO A 174 -1.63 4.18 -14.45
C PRO A 174 -3.14 4.49 -14.35
N PHE A 175 -3.52 5.18 -13.31
CA PHE A 175 -4.89 5.64 -13.19
C PHE A 175 -5.15 6.80 -14.17
N HIS A 176 -6.21 6.68 -14.97
CA HIS A 176 -6.68 7.76 -15.83
C HIS A 176 -7.94 8.38 -15.22
N GLU A 177 -7.89 9.69 -14.99
CA GLU A 177 -9.02 10.45 -14.44
C GLU A 177 -10.30 10.30 -15.30
N LYS A 178 -11.31 9.61 -14.77
CA LYS A 178 -12.70 9.71 -15.24
C LYS A 178 -13.64 9.46 -14.06
N GLY A 179 -14.17 10.51 -13.45
CA GLY A 179 -15.16 10.36 -12.38
C GLY A 179 -15.52 11.68 -11.69
N ASN A 180 -16.61 11.69 -10.92
CA ASN A 180 -17.06 12.82 -10.10
C ASN A 180 -17.05 12.47 -8.61
N GLN A 181 -17.27 13.44 -7.70
CA GLN A 181 -17.21 13.27 -6.24
C GLN A 181 -18.08 12.11 -5.71
N GLN A 182 -19.30 11.92 -6.28
CA GLN A 182 -20.17 10.80 -5.88
C GLN A 182 -19.59 9.42 -6.13
N ASP A 183 -18.78 9.31 -7.15
CA ASP A 183 -18.07 8.08 -7.45
C ASP A 183 -17.09 7.72 -6.34
N CYS A 184 -16.37 8.68 -5.69
CA CYS A 184 -15.38 8.44 -4.65
C CYS A 184 -16.03 7.93 -3.41
N ASP A 185 -17.05 8.54 -2.91
CA ASP A 185 -17.75 8.03 -1.76
C ASP A 185 -18.24 6.61 -2.01
N ARG A 186 -18.59 6.32 -3.28
CA ARG A 186 -19.05 4.98 -3.67
C ARG A 186 -17.95 3.93 -3.63
N ILE A 187 -16.79 4.18 -4.23
CA ILE A 187 -15.70 3.18 -4.23
C ILE A 187 -15.08 3.05 -2.83
N ASP A 188 -14.97 4.14 -2.07
CA ASP A 188 -14.52 4.13 -0.68
C ASP A 188 -15.46 3.27 0.20
N LYS A 189 -16.78 3.46 0.08
CA LYS A 189 -17.77 2.62 0.75
C LYS A 189 -17.61 1.13 0.39
N ILE A 190 -17.38 0.84 -0.89
CA ILE A 190 -17.15 -0.53 -1.36
C ILE A 190 -15.88 -1.10 -0.72
N TYR A 191 -14.76 -0.39 -0.73
CA TYR A 191 -13.50 -0.87 -0.17
C TYR A 191 -13.61 -1.07 1.36
N LYS A 192 -14.17 -0.11 2.09
CA LYS A 192 -14.44 -0.26 3.53
C LYS A 192 -15.33 -1.46 3.83
N TYR A 193 -16.39 -1.63 3.04
CA TYR A 193 -17.28 -2.79 3.18
C TYR A 193 -16.53 -4.11 2.95
N LEU A 194 -15.73 -4.20 1.88
CA LEU A 194 -14.94 -5.38 1.58
C LEU A 194 -13.95 -5.71 2.70
N MET A 195 -13.21 -4.72 3.18
CA MET A 195 -12.22 -4.92 4.25
C MET A 195 -12.84 -5.40 5.56
N ASN A 196 -14.07 -4.98 5.86
CA ASN A 196 -14.80 -5.44 7.06
C ASN A 196 -15.42 -6.84 6.92
N HIS A 197 -15.64 -7.32 5.68
CA HIS A 197 -16.47 -8.49 5.44
C HIS A 197 -15.86 -9.57 4.55
N PHE A 198 -14.65 -9.41 3.99
CA PHE A 198 -14.08 -10.35 3.00
C PHE A 198 -13.90 -11.77 3.52
N THR A 199 -13.81 -11.97 4.84
CA THR A 199 -13.66 -13.28 5.47
C THR A 199 -14.95 -14.11 5.52
N ARG A 200 -16.11 -13.49 5.24
CA ARG A 200 -17.39 -14.19 5.12
C ARG A 200 -17.87 -14.28 3.67
N LYS A 201 -18.94 -15.04 3.43
CA LYS A 201 -19.63 -14.97 2.15
C LYS A 201 -20.18 -13.54 1.94
N ILE A 202 -19.90 -12.95 0.80
CA ILE A 202 -20.44 -11.67 0.34
C ILE A 202 -21.25 -11.95 -0.92
N ASP A 203 -22.54 -11.60 -0.90
CA ASP A 203 -23.38 -11.69 -2.08
C ASP A 203 -23.26 -10.41 -2.92
N LEU A 204 -23.36 -10.55 -4.23
CA LEU A 204 -23.21 -9.42 -5.16
C LEU A 204 -24.26 -8.32 -4.91
N SER A 205 -25.46 -8.70 -4.49
CA SER A 205 -26.55 -7.78 -4.13
C SER A 205 -26.21 -6.90 -2.95
N GLU A 206 -25.54 -7.44 -1.91
CA GLU A 206 -25.13 -6.68 -0.74
C GLU A 206 -24.17 -5.55 -1.13
N VAL A 207 -23.16 -5.85 -1.95
CA VAL A 207 -22.16 -4.83 -2.35
C VAL A 207 -22.75 -3.83 -3.35
N ALA A 208 -23.66 -4.27 -4.19
CA ALA A 208 -24.39 -3.39 -5.08
C ALA A 208 -25.26 -2.38 -4.32
N GLU A 209 -25.89 -2.81 -3.21
CA GLU A 209 -26.65 -1.94 -2.31
C GLU A 209 -25.74 -0.91 -1.62
N VAL A 210 -24.59 -1.34 -1.08
CA VAL A 210 -23.57 -0.43 -0.51
C VAL A 210 -23.14 0.64 -1.52
N ALA A 211 -23.04 0.26 -2.79
CA ALA A 211 -22.73 1.16 -3.89
C ALA A 211 -23.92 2.01 -4.37
N SER A 212 -25.13 1.77 -3.86
CA SER A 212 -26.39 2.36 -4.35
C SER A 212 -26.58 2.10 -5.85
N LEU A 213 -26.35 0.86 -6.29
CA LEU A 213 -26.46 0.41 -7.66
C LEU A 213 -27.24 -0.91 -7.75
N SER A 214 -27.84 -1.19 -8.92
CA SER A 214 -28.31 -2.54 -9.22
C SER A 214 -27.10 -3.49 -9.40
N PRO A 215 -27.23 -4.81 -9.18
CA PRO A 215 -26.15 -5.76 -9.35
C PRO A 215 -25.45 -5.67 -10.73
N THR A 216 -26.22 -5.51 -11.79
CA THR A 216 -25.69 -5.37 -13.16
C THR A 216 -24.93 -4.06 -13.35
N ALA A 217 -25.44 -2.94 -12.82
CA ALA A 217 -24.77 -1.65 -12.85
C ALA A 217 -23.49 -1.66 -12.03
N PHE A 218 -23.53 -2.31 -10.85
CA PHE A 218 -22.37 -2.50 -9.99
C PHE A 218 -21.25 -3.29 -10.72
N CYS A 219 -21.55 -4.40 -11.37
CA CYS A 219 -20.53 -5.17 -12.10
C CYS A 219 -19.81 -4.33 -13.15
N ARG A 220 -20.56 -3.54 -13.94
CA ARG A 220 -19.99 -2.64 -14.95
C ARG A 220 -19.16 -1.52 -14.30
N TYR A 221 -19.72 -0.88 -13.28
CA TYR A 221 -19.07 0.16 -12.51
C TYR A 221 -17.75 -0.33 -11.90
N PHE A 222 -17.80 -1.42 -11.13
CA PHE A 222 -16.65 -1.95 -10.42
C PHE A 222 -15.53 -2.34 -11.41
N LYS A 223 -15.88 -3.03 -12.50
CA LYS A 223 -14.93 -3.40 -13.54
C LYS A 223 -14.29 -2.17 -14.22
N SER A 224 -15.06 -1.10 -14.45
CA SER A 224 -14.53 0.14 -15.05
C SER A 224 -13.57 0.89 -14.14
N ARG A 225 -13.65 0.70 -12.81
CA ARG A 225 -12.82 1.37 -11.81
C ARG A 225 -11.61 0.55 -11.39
N THR A 226 -11.74 -0.78 -11.37
CA THR A 226 -10.69 -1.68 -10.85
C THR A 226 -10.05 -2.54 -11.94
N ASN A 227 -10.50 -2.45 -13.21
CA ASN A 227 -10.13 -3.33 -14.32
C ASN A 227 -10.33 -4.83 -14.03
N LYS A 228 -11.02 -5.17 -12.94
CA LYS A 228 -11.26 -6.53 -12.47
C LYS A 228 -12.74 -6.77 -12.22
N THR A 229 -13.17 -8.02 -12.34
CA THR A 229 -14.50 -8.38 -11.82
C THR A 229 -14.48 -8.35 -10.30
N PHE A 230 -15.64 -8.12 -9.68
CA PHE A 230 -15.78 -8.15 -8.22
C PHE A 230 -15.25 -9.45 -7.61
N SER A 231 -15.59 -10.60 -8.19
CA SER A 231 -15.11 -11.91 -7.71
C SER A 231 -13.59 -12.06 -7.82
N GLN A 232 -12.97 -11.53 -8.88
CA GLN A 232 -11.51 -11.55 -9.01
C GLN A 232 -10.86 -10.72 -7.92
N PHE A 233 -11.34 -9.50 -7.71
CA PHE A 233 -10.82 -8.58 -6.71
C PHE A 233 -10.99 -9.12 -5.28
N LEU A 234 -12.17 -9.65 -4.93
CA LEU A 234 -12.43 -10.28 -3.64
C LEU A 234 -11.51 -11.48 -3.39
N ASN A 235 -11.28 -12.31 -4.40
CA ASN A 235 -10.35 -13.43 -4.30
C ASN A 235 -8.91 -12.97 -4.07
N GLU A 236 -8.48 -11.87 -4.70
CA GLU A 236 -7.15 -11.31 -4.49
C GLU A 236 -6.97 -10.83 -3.04
N ILE A 237 -7.96 -10.09 -2.49
CA ILE A 237 -7.95 -9.67 -1.07
C ILE A 237 -7.84 -10.91 -0.15
N ARG A 238 -8.65 -11.92 -0.38
CA ARG A 238 -8.65 -13.17 0.41
C ARG A 238 -7.31 -13.90 0.34
N ILE A 239 -6.72 -13.98 -0.86
CA ILE A 239 -5.40 -14.61 -1.03
C ILE A 239 -4.31 -13.79 -0.39
N GLY A 240 -4.35 -12.46 -0.48
CA GLY A 240 -3.44 -11.57 0.25
C GLY A 240 -3.48 -11.80 1.76
N HIS A 241 -4.69 -11.92 2.33
CA HIS A 241 -4.87 -12.27 3.74
C HIS A 241 -4.34 -13.69 4.06
N ALA A 242 -4.60 -14.66 3.19
CA ALA A 242 -4.07 -16.01 3.34
C ALA A 242 -2.53 -16.03 3.36
N CYS A 243 -1.87 -15.28 2.50
CA CYS A 243 -0.41 -15.14 2.50
C CYS A 243 0.10 -14.64 3.86
N LYS A 244 -0.59 -13.66 4.46
CA LYS A 244 -0.26 -13.15 5.79
C LYS A 244 -0.42 -14.23 6.86
N LEU A 245 -1.54 -14.93 6.89
CA LEU A 245 -1.81 -16.01 7.85
C LEU A 245 -0.77 -17.15 7.76
N LEU A 246 -0.34 -17.52 6.54
CA LEU A 246 0.69 -18.55 6.31
C LEU A 246 2.05 -18.17 6.89
N ILE A 247 2.33 -16.88 7.06
CA ILE A 247 3.59 -16.35 7.53
C ILE A 247 3.60 -16.09 9.04
N GLU A 248 2.51 -15.53 9.56
CA GLU A 248 2.43 -15.00 10.92
C GLU A 248 1.88 -15.99 11.94
N ARG A 249 1.18 -17.02 11.49
CA ARG A 249 0.50 -17.96 12.38
C ARG A 249 0.86 -19.40 12.07
N ASP A 250 0.92 -20.21 13.11
CA ASP A 250 1.09 -21.67 12.99
C ASP A 250 -0.29 -22.29 12.74
N LEU A 251 -0.78 -22.13 11.51
CA LEU A 251 -2.08 -22.63 11.05
C LEU A 251 -1.89 -23.68 9.95
N THR A 252 -2.77 -24.66 9.95
CA THR A 252 -2.87 -25.58 8.82
C THR A 252 -3.39 -24.86 7.56
N ILE A 253 -3.08 -25.39 6.40
CA ILE A 253 -3.57 -24.83 5.12
C ILE A 253 -5.11 -24.78 5.07
N SER A 254 -5.78 -25.75 5.69
CA SER A 254 -7.23 -25.77 5.77
C SER A 254 -7.77 -24.63 6.65
N GLU A 255 -7.17 -24.37 7.80
CA GLU A 255 -7.55 -23.26 8.67
C GLU A 255 -7.33 -21.92 7.97
N VAL A 256 -6.18 -21.75 7.30
CA VAL A 256 -5.91 -20.55 6.48
C VAL A 256 -6.95 -20.35 5.39
N CYS A 257 -7.37 -21.42 4.71
CA CYS A 257 -8.44 -21.39 3.70
C CYS A 257 -9.72 -20.78 4.28
N TYR A 258 -10.22 -21.34 5.39
CA TYR A 258 -11.48 -20.89 5.98
C TYR A 258 -11.37 -19.49 6.61
N GLN A 259 -10.30 -19.20 7.33
CA GLN A 259 -10.07 -17.86 7.92
C GLN A 259 -9.91 -16.77 6.87
N SER A 260 -9.50 -17.14 5.65
CA SER A 260 -9.40 -16.20 4.53
C SER A 260 -10.72 -16.02 3.76
N GLY A 261 -11.81 -16.66 4.21
CA GLY A 261 -13.15 -16.49 3.61
C GLY A 261 -13.43 -17.39 2.42
N PHE A 262 -12.65 -18.46 2.20
CA PHE A 262 -12.97 -19.50 1.22
C PHE A 262 -13.78 -20.62 1.86
N ASN A 263 -14.86 -21.01 1.20
CA ASN A 263 -15.72 -22.11 1.67
C ASN A 263 -15.22 -23.50 1.24
N TYR A 264 -14.39 -23.56 0.18
CA TYR A 264 -13.93 -24.81 -0.41
C TYR A 264 -12.41 -24.78 -0.63
N PRO A 265 -11.64 -25.72 -0.06
CA PRO A 265 -10.20 -25.82 -0.24
C PRO A 265 -9.78 -25.93 -1.72
N SER A 266 -10.54 -26.61 -2.56
CA SER A 266 -10.25 -26.72 -3.99
C SER A 266 -10.24 -25.37 -4.70
N ASN A 267 -11.21 -24.49 -4.40
CA ASN A 267 -11.24 -23.12 -4.94
C ASN A 267 -10.09 -22.26 -4.38
N PHE A 268 -9.82 -22.38 -3.07
CA PHE A 268 -8.68 -21.72 -2.44
C PHE A 268 -7.37 -22.06 -3.12
N HIS A 269 -7.02 -23.34 -3.26
CA HIS A 269 -5.80 -23.79 -3.92
C HIS A 269 -5.70 -23.29 -5.36
N LYS A 270 -6.82 -23.35 -6.12
CA LYS A 270 -6.89 -22.85 -7.50
C LYS A 270 -6.58 -21.34 -7.57
N GLN A 271 -7.25 -20.53 -6.73
CA GLN A 271 -7.03 -19.09 -6.72
C GLN A 271 -5.65 -18.71 -6.21
N PHE A 272 -5.16 -19.36 -5.16
CA PHE A 272 -3.83 -19.15 -4.61
C PHE A 272 -2.74 -19.39 -5.67
N LYS A 273 -2.79 -20.54 -6.35
CA LYS A 273 -1.85 -20.86 -7.43
C LYS A 273 -1.97 -19.92 -8.63
N LYS A 274 -3.21 -19.48 -8.96
CA LYS A 274 -3.44 -18.51 -10.03
C LYS A 274 -2.77 -17.17 -9.75
N ILE A 275 -2.88 -16.67 -8.52
CA ILE A 275 -2.39 -15.35 -8.09
C ILE A 275 -0.88 -15.39 -7.79
N ASN A 276 -0.44 -16.31 -6.93
CA ASN A 276 0.95 -16.38 -6.47
C ASN A 276 1.87 -17.27 -7.33
N LYS A 277 1.33 -17.98 -8.35
CA LYS A 277 2.05 -18.91 -9.26
C LYS A 277 2.63 -20.16 -8.57
N ILE A 278 2.49 -20.28 -7.24
CA ILE A 278 2.92 -21.43 -6.42
C ILE A 278 1.79 -21.88 -5.50
N THR A 279 1.91 -23.08 -4.91
CA THR A 279 0.92 -23.60 -3.96
C THR A 279 1.05 -22.92 -2.58
N PRO A 280 0.00 -22.92 -1.73
CA PRO A 280 0.09 -22.42 -0.36
C PRO A 280 1.23 -23.05 0.45
N GLN A 281 1.42 -24.36 0.33
CA GLN A 281 2.50 -25.11 1.01
C GLN A 281 3.89 -24.61 0.54
N ALA A 282 4.09 -24.49 -0.78
CA ALA A 282 5.34 -24.00 -1.33
C ALA A 282 5.63 -22.55 -0.93
N TYR A 283 4.59 -21.73 -0.81
CA TYR A 283 4.69 -20.34 -0.34
C TYR A 283 5.17 -20.29 1.11
N GLN A 284 4.53 -21.05 2.00
CA GLN A 284 4.89 -21.15 3.41
C GLN A 284 6.32 -21.67 3.60
N ALA A 285 6.70 -22.75 2.89
CA ALA A 285 8.03 -23.32 2.96
C ALA A 285 9.13 -22.35 2.51
N ARG A 286 8.90 -21.59 1.45
CA ARG A 286 9.82 -20.54 0.97
C ARG A 286 10.09 -19.49 2.04
N TYR A 287 9.03 -19.00 2.69
CA TYR A 287 9.15 -17.97 3.70
C TYR A 287 9.88 -18.47 4.96
N LEU A 288 9.54 -19.68 5.44
CA LEU A 288 10.22 -20.29 6.59
C LEU A 288 11.70 -20.56 6.32
N ALA A 289 12.06 -20.92 5.09
CA ALA A 289 13.46 -21.07 4.67
C ALA A 289 14.22 -19.73 4.68
N THR A 290 13.59 -18.65 4.27
CA THR A 290 14.18 -17.29 4.30
C THR A 290 14.39 -16.82 5.75
N LYS A 291 13.38 -17.01 6.60
CA LYS A 291 13.44 -16.63 8.02
C LYS A 291 14.56 -17.38 8.79
N ARG A 292 14.79 -18.65 8.45
CA ARG A 292 15.92 -19.43 9.02
C ARG A 292 17.28 -18.88 8.56
N LYS A 293 17.42 -18.46 7.31
CA LYS A 293 18.68 -17.88 6.82
C LYS A 293 19.03 -16.55 7.49
N ASP A 294 18.03 -15.71 7.77
CA ASP A 294 18.25 -14.43 8.46
C ASP A 294 18.63 -14.61 9.93
N VAL A 295 18.13 -15.67 10.60
CA VAL A 295 18.51 -16.02 11.99
C VAL A 295 19.96 -16.51 12.07
N TYR A 296 20.45 -17.25 11.08
CA TYR A 296 21.84 -17.75 11.05
C TYR A 296 22.85 -16.75 10.47
N ALA A 297 22.40 -15.68 9.84
CA ALA A 297 23.27 -14.62 9.31
C ALA A 297 23.68 -13.56 10.36
N HIS A 298 23.16 -13.61 11.59
CA HIS A 298 23.60 -12.81 12.73
C HIS A 298 23.98 -13.75 13.88
N PRO A 299 25.24 -14.22 13.96
CA PRO A 299 25.77 -14.75 15.20
C PRO A 299 25.76 -13.60 16.22
N MET A 300 25.17 -13.87 17.38
CA MET A 300 25.21 -12.99 18.56
C MET A 300 26.65 -12.48 18.75
N ALA A 301 26.83 -11.17 18.63
CA ALA A 301 28.05 -10.54 19.09
C ALA A 301 28.06 -10.74 20.61
N ASP A 302 28.99 -11.59 21.07
CA ASP A 302 29.26 -11.87 22.45
C ASP A 302 29.60 -10.58 23.20
N GLU A 303 28.87 -10.34 24.25
CA GLU A 303 29.25 -9.37 25.28
C GLU A 303 30.59 -9.81 25.94
N ARG A 304 31.62 -8.99 25.79
CA ARG A 304 32.71 -8.88 26.73
C ARG A 304 33.11 -7.42 26.92
#